data_cf969310ce05b7a332ef0d79c9419b91
#
_entry.id   cf969310ce05b7a332ef0d79c9419b91
#
_cell.length_a   1.000
_cell.length_b   1.000
_cell.length_c   1.000
_cell.angle_alpha   90.00
_cell.angle_beta   90.00
_cell.angle_gamma   90.00
#
_symmetry.space_group_name_H-M   'P 1'
#
loop_
_entity.id
_entity.type
_entity.pdbx_description
1 polymer ?
#
loop_
_entity_poly.entity_id
_entity_poly.type
_entity_poly.pdbx_seq_one_letter_code
_entity_poly.pdbx_strand_id
1 'polypeptide(L)'
;MTTTAPAFTPRTVGKALLMPSLAVRLLRSPRSPGSGTVLLAQAFSYAGDLALNGRTRGRFLAGLSSFLLAHLAYIAAFRRRSSVPVLADPGRRRFVVAGGTLSTAMALAAARTDRTLAAPVAVYSLTLTAMVASAAAVDHDQGRDRLLTGASLFLVSDTLIGVRKFLAGDRGRLLEAGVLTTYAAAQWCIVEGMRAGSRRRA
;
A
#
# COMPACT_ATOMS: atom_id res chain seq x y z
N MET A 1 -27.19 -25.72 -11.59
CA MET A 1 -26.10 -24.92 -10.99
C MET A 1 -25.29 -24.30 -12.13
N THR A 2 -25.65 -23.11 -12.57
CA THR A 2 -24.95 -22.38 -13.62
C THR A 2 -23.80 -21.60 -12.96
N THR A 3 -22.60 -22.09 -13.13
CA THR A 3 -21.35 -21.39 -12.75
C THR A 3 -21.17 -20.23 -13.75
N THR A 4 -21.67 -19.04 -13.41
CA THR A 4 -21.34 -17.83 -14.15
C THR A 4 -19.84 -17.53 -13.92
N ALA A 5 -19.05 -17.70 -14.97
CA ALA A 5 -17.66 -17.27 -15.01
C ALA A 5 -17.59 -15.77 -14.64
N PRO A 6 -16.57 -15.33 -13.87
CA PRO A 6 -16.44 -13.93 -13.50
C PRO A 6 -16.27 -13.11 -14.79
N ALA A 7 -17.19 -12.19 -15.03
CA ALA A 7 -17.11 -11.29 -16.17
C ALA A 7 -15.82 -10.47 -16.06
N PHE A 8 -14.90 -10.66 -17.01
CA PHE A 8 -13.69 -9.85 -17.16
C PHE A 8 -14.11 -8.42 -17.57
N THR A 9 -14.26 -7.55 -16.60
CA THR A 9 -14.48 -6.13 -16.87
C THR A 9 -13.15 -5.45 -17.20
N PRO A 10 -13.11 -4.39 -18.01
CA PRO A 10 -11.89 -3.63 -18.32
C PRO A 10 -11.13 -3.19 -17.05
N ARG A 11 -11.85 -2.98 -15.95
CA ARG A 11 -11.28 -2.64 -14.63
C ARG A 11 -10.49 -3.79 -14.00
N THR A 12 -11.02 -5.00 -14.10
CA THR A 12 -10.36 -6.21 -13.57
C THR A 12 -9.09 -6.51 -14.34
N VAL A 13 -9.11 -6.31 -15.67
CA VAL A 13 -7.94 -6.49 -16.54
C VAL A 13 -6.88 -5.42 -16.24
N GLY A 14 -7.26 -4.14 -16.11
CA GLY A 14 -6.32 -3.06 -15.79
C GLY A 14 -5.61 -3.29 -14.45
N LYS A 15 -6.33 -3.72 -13.42
CA LYS A 15 -5.76 -4.06 -12.11
C LYS A 15 -4.83 -5.27 -12.18
N ALA A 16 -5.21 -6.30 -12.94
CA ALA A 16 -4.40 -7.51 -13.10
C ALA A 16 -3.08 -7.26 -13.86
N LEU A 17 -3.06 -6.30 -14.79
CA LEU A 17 -1.87 -5.96 -15.58
C LEU A 17 -0.97 -4.92 -14.92
N LEU A 18 -1.48 -4.13 -13.96
CA LEU A 18 -0.73 -3.06 -13.31
C LEU A 18 0.54 -3.59 -12.62
N MET A 19 0.40 -4.56 -11.72
CA MET A 19 1.55 -5.10 -10.98
C MET A 19 2.59 -5.77 -11.87
N PRO A 20 2.23 -6.69 -12.79
CA PRO A 20 3.21 -7.26 -13.71
C PRO A 20 3.93 -6.21 -14.57
N SER A 21 3.23 -5.19 -15.08
CA SER A 21 3.85 -4.14 -15.89
C SER A 21 4.87 -3.31 -15.10
N LEU A 22 4.54 -2.97 -13.85
CA LEU A 22 5.42 -2.23 -12.95
C LEU A 22 6.61 -3.08 -12.50
N ALA A 23 6.41 -4.38 -12.27
CA ALA A 23 7.49 -5.32 -11.96
C ALA A 23 8.48 -5.44 -13.12
N VAL A 24 8.00 -5.60 -14.37
CA VAL A 24 8.85 -5.60 -15.58
C VAL A 24 9.61 -4.27 -15.70
N ARG A 25 8.94 -3.14 -15.46
CA ARG A 25 9.55 -1.81 -15.49
C ARG A 25 10.68 -1.67 -14.46
N LEU A 26 10.50 -2.21 -13.27
CA LEU A 26 11.53 -2.21 -12.22
C LEU A 26 12.68 -3.17 -12.56
N LEU A 27 12.39 -4.36 -13.07
CA LEU A 27 13.39 -5.36 -13.49
C LEU A 27 14.29 -4.86 -14.62
N ARG A 28 13.76 -4.05 -15.54
CA ARG A 28 14.52 -3.43 -16.65
C ARG A 28 15.38 -2.23 -16.19
N SER A 29 15.32 -1.87 -14.91
CA SER A 29 16.14 -0.78 -14.38
C SER A 29 17.43 -1.33 -13.75
N PRO A 30 18.52 -0.55 -13.67
CA PRO A 30 19.69 -0.94 -12.90
C PRO A 30 19.32 -1.36 -11.49
N ARG A 31 19.94 -2.44 -11.01
CA ARG A 31 19.66 -2.92 -9.65
C ARG A 31 20.09 -1.87 -8.63
N SER A 32 19.21 -1.63 -7.64
CA SER A 32 19.46 -0.69 -6.55
C SER A 32 19.07 -1.31 -5.21
N PRO A 33 19.59 -0.79 -4.09
CA PRO A 33 19.24 -1.29 -2.78
C PRO A 33 17.72 -1.35 -2.59
N GLY A 34 17.20 -2.51 -2.21
CA GLY A 34 15.78 -2.72 -1.96
C GLY A 34 14.92 -3.05 -3.20
N SER A 35 15.45 -3.06 -4.44
CA SER A 35 14.65 -3.38 -5.64
C SER A 35 13.98 -4.76 -5.57
N GLY A 36 14.71 -5.79 -5.15
CA GLY A 36 14.14 -7.15 -4.99
C GLY A 36 13.05 -7.19 -3.92
N THR A 37 13.21 -6.41 -2.86
CA THR A 37 12.21 -6.32 -1.77
C THR A 37 10.94 -5.60 -2.25
N VAL A 38 11.06 -4.60 -3.15
CA VAL A 38 9.89 -3.96 -3.79
C VAL A 38 9.18 -4.92 -4.73
N LEU A 39 9.89 -5.77 -5.48
CA LEU A 39 9.26 -6.81 -6.30
C LEU A 39 8.45 -7.79 -5.43
N LEU A 40 8.99 -8.18 -4.28
CA LEU A 40 8.26 -9.00 -3.30
C LEU A 40 7.02 -8.26 -2.77
N ALA A 41 7.13 -6.97 -2.45
CA ALA A 41 5.98 -6.16 -2.04
C ALA A 41 4.90 -6.08 -3.12
N GLN A 42 5.28 -5.95 -4.39
CA GLN A 42 4.35 -5.97 -5.52
C GLN A 42 3.66 -7.34 -5.68
N ALA A 43 4.38 -8.45 -5.46
CA ALA A 43 3.79 -9.78 -5.49
C ALA A 43 2.73 -9.95 -4.38
N PHE A 44 3.02 -9.51 -3.16
CA PHE A 44 2.04 -9.49 -2.07
C PHE A 44 0.86 -8.54 -2.35
N SER A 45 1.12 -7.37 -2.91
CA SER A 45 0.04 -6.44 -3.32
C SER A 45 -0.88 -7.08 -4.35
N TYR A 46 -0.32 -7.77 -5.35
CA TYR A 46 -1.09 -8.51 -6.35
C TYR A 46 -1.94 -9.62 -5.75
N ALA A 47 -1.35 -10.42 -4.85
CA ALA A 47 -2.08 -11.46 -4.12
C ALA A 47 -3.21 -10.86 -3.25
N GLY A 48 -2.96 -9.71 -2.61
CA GLY A 48 -3.95 -8.95 -1.86
C GLY A 48 -5.11 -8.49 -2.75
N ASP A 49 -4.82 -7.96 -3.94
CA ASP A 49 -5.83 -7.57 -4.92
C ASP A 49 -6.73 -8.75 -5.33
N LEU A 50 -6.15 -9.92 -5.58
CA LEU A 50 -6.90 -11.13 -5.92
C LEU A 50 -7.79 -11.59 -4.75
N ALA A 51 -7.29 -11.51 -3.52
CA ALA A 51 -8.05 -11.87 -2.33
C ALA A 51 -9.23 -10.92 -2.11
N LEU A 52 -9.03 -9.59 -2.24
CA LEU A 52 -10.07 -8.59 -2.02
C LEU A 52 -11.20 -8.59 -3.08
N ASN A 53 -11.03 -9.28 -4.22
CA ASN A 53 -12.12 -9.50 -5.17
C ASN A 53 -13.24 -10.40 -4.60
N GLY A 54 -12.98 -11.13 -3.52
CA GLY A 54 -13.99 -11.94 -2.85
C GLY A 54 -14.78 -11.15 -1.80
N ARG A 55 -16.00 -11.62 -1.51
CA ARG A 55 -16.93 -10.94 -0.57
C ARG A 55 -16.93 -11.57 0.82
N THR A 56 -16.24 -12.69 1.05
CA THR A 56 -16.23 -13.38 2.34
C THR A 56 -15.28 -12.69 3.31
N ARG A 57 -15.56 -12.84 4.62
CA ARG A 57 -14.66 -12.37 5.68
C ARG A 57 -13.25 -12.96 5.58
N GLY A 58 -13.14 -14.26 5.28
CA GLY A 58 -11.85 -14.92 5.11
C GLY A 58 -11.02 -14.31 3.98
N ARG A 59 -11.65 -14.01 2.83
CA ARG A 59 -10.95 -13.34 1.72
C ARG A 59 -10.55 -11.90 2.05
N PHE A 60 -11.35 -11.18 2.82
CA PHE A 60 -10.97 -9.86 3.31
C PHE A 60 -9.74 -9.94 4.23
N LEU A 61 -9.71 -10.85 5.19
CA LEU A 61 -8.56 -11.04 6.08
C LEU A 61 -7.31 -11.50 5.31
N ALA A 62 -7.47 -12.39 4.35
CA ALA A 62 -6.36 -12.81 3.48
C ALA A 62 -5.79 -11.64 2.68
N GLY A 63 -6.65 -10.78 2.12
CA GLY A 63 -6.24 -9.55 1.44
C GLY A 63 -5.51 -8.58 2.36
N LEU A 64 -6.08 -8.33 3.53
CA LEU A 64 -5.48 -7.47 4.56
C LEU A 64 -4.09 -7.98 4.98
N SER A 65 -3.95 -9.29 5.22
CA SER A 65 -2.68 -9.91 5.58
C SER A 65 -1.65 -9.81 4.45
N SER A 66 -2.08 -10.03 3.20
CA SER A 66 -1.20 -9.93 2.05
C SER A 66 -0.69 -8.50 1.85
N PHE A 67 -1.55 -7.49 1.94
CA PHE A 67 -1.12 -6.09 1.90
C PHE A 67 -0.27 -5.70 3.11
N LEU A 68 -0.53 -6.24 4.30
CA LEU A 68 0.35 -6.05 5.46
C LEU A 68 1.77 -6.51 5.16
N LEU A 69 1.94 -7.69 4.57
CA LEU A 69 3.25 -8.20 4.15
C LEU A 69 3.88 -7.32 3.07
N ALA A 70 3.08 -6.80 2.13
CA ALA A 70 3.55 -5.83 1.15
C ALA A 70 4.11 -4.56 1.80
N HIS A 71 3.40 -3.99 2.79
CA HIS A 71 3.86 -2.79 3.51
C HIS A 71 5.13 -3.05 4.30
N LEU A 72 5.26 -4.20 4.96
CA LEU A 72 6.49 -4.59 5.65
C LEU A 72 7.66 -4.72 4.67
N ALA A 73 7.43 -5.27 3.48
CA ALA A 73 8.44 -5.35 2.43
C ALA A 73 8.81 -3.96 1.89
N TYR A 74 7.86 -3.04 1.70
CA TYR A 74 8.15 -1.64 1.34
C TYR A 74 8.96 -0.94 2.42
N ILE A 75 8.60 -1.08 3.70
CA ILE A 75 9.38 -0.54 4.83
C ILE A 75 10.82 -1.05 4.75
N ALA A 76 11.03 -2.35 4.60
CA ALA A 76 12.35 -2.95 4.47
C ALA A 76 13.15 -2.41 3.28
N ALA A 77 12.48 -2.17 2.13
CA ALA A 77 13.10 -1.57 0.95
C ALA A 77 13.53 -0.12 1.19
N PHE A 78 12.67 0.69 1.79
CA PHE A 78 12.94 2.10 2.09
C PHE A 78 14.05 2.25 3.13
N ARG A 79 14.08 1.38 4.14
CA ARG A 79 15.15 1.36 5.15
C ARG A 79 16.53 1.11 4.56
N ARG A 80 16.64 0.35 3.47
CA ARG A 80 17.92 0.13 2.75
C ARG A 80 18.41 1.36 1.98
N ARG A 81 17.62 2.43 1.92
CA ARG A 81 17.90 3.70 1.26
C ARG A 81 17.95 4.88 2.22
N SER A 82 17.98 4.60 3.51
CA SER A 82 18.00 5.61 4.56
C SER A 82 19.27 5.46 5.38
N SER A 83 20.05 6.52 5.47
CA SER A 83 21.25 6.61 6.31
C SER A 83 20.92 6.85 7.79
N VAL A 84 19.71 7.31 8.10
CA VAL A 84 19.28 7.68 9.46
C VAL A 84 18.08 6.88 9.97
N PRO A 85 17.93 6.71 11.29
CA PRO A 85 16.73 6.12 11.87
C PRO A 85 15.47 6.93 11.52
N VAL A 86 14.32 6.23 11.38
CA VAL A 86 13.03 6.88 10.99
C VAL A 86 12.66 8.02 11.92
N LEU A 87 12.83 7.86 13.23
CA LEU A 87 12.43 8.82 14.26
C LEU A 87 13.55 9.76 14.71
N ALA A 88 14.70 9.77 14.04
CA ALA A 88 15.81 10.67 14.35
C ALA A 88 15.43 12.15 14.18
N ASP A 89 14.55 12.45 13.22
CA ASP A 89 14.04 13.80 12.99
C ASP A 89 12.74 14.01 13.79
N PRO A 90 12.70 15.02 14.69
CA PRO A 90 11.50 15.35 15.45
C PRO A 90 10.27 15.64 14.57
N GLY A 91 10.46 16.23 13.39
CA GLY A 91 9.39 16.50 12.43
C GLY A 91 8.69 15.23 11.93
N ARG A 92 9.38 14.08 11.94
CA ARG A 92 8.80 12.78 11.57
C ARG A 92 7.94 12.16 12.66
N ARG A 93 8.07 12.60 13.92
CA ARG A 93 7.23 12.13 15.03
C ARG A 93 5.75 12.44 14.80
N ARG A 94 5.42 13.47 13.99
CA ARG A 94 4.05 13.75 13.54
C ARG A 94 3.38 12.56 12.86
N PHE A 95 4.15 11.73 12.14
CA PHE A 95 3.61 10.51 11.52
C PHE A 95 3.18 9.47 12.56
N VAL A 96 3.85 9.42 13.72
CA VAL A 96 3.45 8.52 14.82
C VAL A 96 2.10 8.97 15.40
N VAL A 97 1.94 10.26 15.65
CA VAL A 97 0.68 10.83 16.15
C VAL A 97 -0.44 10.64 15.12
N ALA A 98 -0.22 11.07 13.88
CA ALA A 98 -1.22 10.93 12.81
C ALA A 98 -1.59 9.45 12.59
N GLY A 99 -0.60 8.55 12.63
CA GLY A 99 -0.82 7.12 12.47
C GLY A 99 -1.59 6.50 13.63
N GLY A 100 -1.28 6.88 14.85
CA GLY A 100 -2.02 6.46 16.03
C GLY A 100 -3.49 6.90 15.96
N THR A 101 -3.75 8.16 15.60
CA THR A 101 -5.10 8.70 15.43
C THR A 101 -5.86 7.95 14.33
N LEU A 102 -5.27 7.79 13.14
CA LEU A 102 -5.89 7.07 12.03
C LEU A 102 -6.15 5.61 12.39
N SER A 103 -5.17 4.94 13.01
CA SER A 103 -5.30 3.54 13.43
C SER A 103 -6.45 3.37 14.42
N THR A 104 -6.55 4.25 15.42
CA THR A 104 -7.64 4.23 16.41
C THR A 104 -8.99 4.46 15.72
N ALA A 105 -9.10 5.46 14.84
CA ALA A 105 -10.34 5.75 14.14
C ALA A 105 -10.80 4.56 13.26
N MET A 106 -9.87 3.95 12.51
CA MET A 106 -10.17 2.80 11.67
C MET A 106 -10.52 1.55 12.48
N ALA A 107 -9.81 1.30 13.59
CA ALA A 107 -10.12 0.20 14.51
C ALA A 107 -11.51 0.33 15.15
N LEU A 108 -11.88 1.54 15.58
CA LEU A 108 -13.21 1.82 16.11
C LEU A 108 -14.30 1.64 15.04
N ALA A 109 -14.06 2.11 13.82
CA ALA A 109 -14.99 1.90 12.71
C ALA A 109 -15.18 0.41 12.40
N ALA A 110 -14.09 -0.36 12.36
CA ALA A 110 -14.13 -1.80 12.16
C ALA A 110 -14.86 -2.52 13.33
N ALA A 111 -14.60 -2.12 14.58
CA ALA A 111 -15.23 -2.72 15.75
C ALA A 111 -16.75 -2.54 15.79
N ARG A 112 -17.29 -1.46 15.20
CA ARG A 112 -18.74 -1.25 15.07
C ARG A 112 -19.41 -2.24 14.13
N THR A 113 -18.65 -2.76 13.16
CA THR A 113 -19.14 -3.76 12.20
C THR A 113 -18.88 -5.18 12.72
N ASP A 114 -17.65 -5.44 13.17
CA ASP A 114 -17.20 -6.71 13.74
C ASP A 114 -16.04 -6.45 14.69
N ARG A 115 -16.23 -6.66 15.99
CA ARG A 115 -15.22 -6.42 17.04
C ARG A 115 -13.92 -7.18 16.80
N THR A 116 -13.98 -8.34 16.14
CA THR A 116 -12.79 -9.16 15.85
C THR A 116 -11.91 -8.55 14.76
N LEU A 117 -12.40 -7.58 13.99
CA LEU A 117 -11.62 -6.86 12.98
C LEU A 117 -10.84 -5.68 13.55
N ALA A 118 -11.14 -5.23 14.77
CA ALA A 118 -10.52 -4.05 15.37
C ALA A 118 -8.98 -4.17 15.44
N ALA A 119 -8.48 -5.26 16.02
CA ALA A 119 -7.04 -5.48 16.18
C ALA A 119 -6.31 -5.67 14.83
N PRO A 120 -6.77 -6.52 13.87
CA PRO A 120 -6.18 -6.60 12.54
C PRO A 120 -6.13 -5.25 11.81
N VAL A 121 -7.20 -4.46 11.86
CA VAL A 121 -7.26 -3.15 11.21
C VAL A 121 -6.33 -2.14 11.89
N ALA A 122 -6.22 -2.16 13.22
CA ALA A 122 -5.27 -1.32 13.96
C ALA A 122 -3.82 -1.60 13.55
N VAL A 123 -3.41 -2.87 13.59
CA VAL A 123 -2.05 -3.30 13.20
C VAL A 123 -1.75 -2.91 11.76
N TYR A 124 -2.71 -3.12 10.87
CA TYR A 124 -2.60 -2.75 9.45
C TYR A 124 -2.37 -1.24 9.28
N SER A 125 -3.21 -0.42 9.89
CA SER A 125 -3.13 1.04 9.78
C SER A 125 -1.84 1.61 10.37
N LEU A 126 -1.34 1.04 11.48
CA LEU A 126 -0.05 1.40 12.06
C LEU A 126 1.10 1.04 11.12
N THR A 127 1.07 -0.15 10.52
CA THR A 127 2.11 -0.58 9.58
C THR A 127 2.13 0.30 8.33
N LEU A 128 0.98 0.66 7.80
CA LEU A 128 0.84 1.55 6.67
C LEU A 128 1.41 2.95 6.97
N THR A 129 1.16 3.49 8.16
CA THR A 129 1.75 4.76 8.60
C THR A 129 3.26 4.65 8.79
N ALA A 130 3.75 3.52 9.34
CA ALA A 130 5.18 3.25 9.44
C ALA A 130 5.86 3.19 8.06
N MET A 131 5.16 2.71 7.03
CA MET A 131 5.64 2.76 5.65
C MET A 131 5.81 4.21 5.17
N VAL A 132 4.85 5.11 5.41
CA VAL A 132 4.96 6.53 5.08
C VAL A 132 6.13 7.19 5.82
N ALA A 133 6.25 6.94 7.12
CA ALA A 133 7.37 7.46 7.92
C ALA A 133 8.73 6.95 7.43
N SER A 134 8.80 5.69 6.99
CA SER A 134 10.00 5.09 6.41
C SER A 134 10.35 5.72 5.06
N ALA A 135 9.37 6.01 4.22
CA ALA A 135 9.58 6.73 2.96
C ALA A 135 10.09 8.16 3.19
N ALA A 136 9.57 8.85 4.21
CA ALA A 136 10.04 10.18 4.60
C ALA A 136 11.49 10.19 5.14
N ALA A 137 12.00 9.04 5.59
CA ALA A 137 13.37 8.89 6.08
C ALA A 137 14.37 8.48 4.99
N VAL A 138 13.94 8.16 3.78
CA VAL A 138 14.81 7.86 2.64
C VAL A 138 15.69 9.07 2.33
N ASP A 139 16.95 8.84 1.95
CA ASP A 139 17.87 9.90 1.57
C ASP A 139 17.39 10.62 0.30
N HIS A 140 17.60 11.94 0.20
CA HIS A 140 17.05 12.77 -0.88
C HIS A 140 17.47 12.32 -2.28
N ASP A 141 18.72 11.89 -2.44
CA ASP A 141 19.30 11.40 -3.68
C ASP A 141 18.78 9.99 -4.07
N GLN A 142 18.14 9.29 -3.13
CA GLN A 142 17.61 7.95 -3.31
C GLN A 142 16.14 7.91 -3.78
N GLY A 143 15.61 9.02 -4.27
CA GLY A 143 14.25 9.12 -4.80
C GLY A 143 13.16 9.37 -3.77
N ARG A 144 13.53 9.96 -2.61
CA ARG A 144 12.66 10.20 -1.45
C ARG A 144 11.30 10.80 -1.81
N ASP A 145 11.27 11.87 -2.58
CA ASP A 145 10.03 12.62 -2.83
C ASP A 145 8.98 11.77 -3.55
N ARG A 146 9.41 10.95 -4.52
CA ARG A 146 8.52 10.01 -5.21
C ARG A 146 8.10 8.85 -4.33
N LEU A 147 9.02 8.32 -3.51
CA LEU A 147 8.71 7.24 -2.57
C LEU A 147 7.73 7.72 -1.49
N LEU A 148 7.92 8.92 -0.96
CA LEU A 148 7.01 9.53 0.01
C LEU A 148 5.63 9.80 -0.61
N THR A 149 5.58 10.38 -1.81
CA THR A 149 4.32 10.58 -2.54
C THR A 149 3.60 9.25 -2.76
N GLY A 150 4.32 8.22 -3.21
CA GLY A 150 3.76 6.89 -3.43
C GLY A 150 3.22 6.26 -2.14
N ALA A 151 3.99 6.31 -1.05
CA ALA A 151 3.56 5.80 0.25
C ALA A 151 2.33 6.55 0.80
N SER A 152 2.28 7.87 0.63
CA SER A 152 1.14 8.69 1.05
C SER A 152 -0.12 8.40 0.22
N LEU A 153 0.01 8.23 -1.10
CA LEU A 153 -1.10 7.84 -1.97
C LEU A 153 -1.61 6.43 -1.62
N PHE A 154 -0.71 5.53 -1.23
CA PHE A 154 -1.09 4.19 -0.76
C PHE A 154 -1.90 4.28 0.54
N LEU A 155 -1.46 5.12 1.50
CA LEU A 155 -2.20 5.39 2.73
C LEU A 155 -3.62 5.92 2.42
N VAL A 156 -3.75 6.85 1.48
CA VAL A 156 -5.05 7.38 1.04
C VAL A 156 -5.91 6.27 0.44
N SER A 157 -5.36 5.48 -0.49
CA SER A 157 -6.08 4.36 -1.13
C SER A 157 -6.65 3.39 -0.10
N ASP A 158 -5.84 2.97 0.85
CA ASP A 158 -6.23 1.97 1.84
C ASP A 158 -7.21 2.53 2.88
N THR A 159 -7.05 3.82 3.23
CA THR A 159 -8.03 4.53 4.04
C THR A 159 -9.40 4.57 3.34
N LEU A 160 -9.43 4.82 2.02
CA LEU A 160 -10.66 4.78 1.24
C LEU A 160 -11.30 3.37 1.20
N ILE A 161 -10.48 2.31 1.18
CA ILE A 161 -11.00 0.93 1.31
C ILE A 161 -11.68 0.75 2.67
N GLY A 162 -11.04 1.20 3.75
CA GLY A 162 -11.60 1.15 5.11
C GLY A 162 -12.90 1.95 5.24
N VAL A 163 -12.91 3.19 4.74
CA VAL A 163 -14.11 4.05 4.72
C VAL A 163 -15.24 3.37 3.93
N ARG A 164 -14.95 2.83 2.73
CA ARG A 164 -15.94 2.12 1.94
C ARG A 164 -16.51 0.91 2.66
N LYS A 165 -15.65 0.16 3.36
CA LYS A 165 -16.07 -1.08 4.02
C LYS A 165 -16.86 -0.83 5.30
N PHE A 166 -16.49 0.17 6.10
CA PHE A 166 -17.01 0.35 7.46
C PHE A 166 -17.93 1.56 7.62
N LEU A 167 -17.91 2.53 6.70
CA LEU A 167 -18.60 3.82 6.90
C LEU A 167 -19.48 4.26 5.73
N ALA A 168 -19.24 3.82 4.49
CA ALA A 168 -19.79 4.49 3.32
C ALA A 168 -21.15 3.97 2.82
N GLY A 169 -21.64 2.81 3.27
CA GLY A 169 -22.90 2.23 2.76
C GLY A 169 -22.96 2.20 1.23
N ASP A 170 -23.98 2.82 0.63
CA ASP A 170 -24.23 2.79 -0.83
C ASP A 170 -23.32 3.68 -1.69
N ARG A 171 -22.46 4.53 -1.10
CA ARG A 171 -21.54 5.42 -1.83
C ARG A 171 -20.31 4.71 -2.40
N GLY A 172 -20.34 3.38 -2.50
CA GLY A 172 -19.19 2.53 -2.83
C GLY A 172 -18.55 2.77 -4.19
N ARG A 173 -19.28 3.21 -5.23
CA ARG A 173 -18.73 3.35 -6.60
C ARG A 173 -17.75 4.52 -6.77
N LEU A 174 -18.01 5.66 -6.16
CA LEU A 174 -17.13 6.82 -6.21
C LEU A 174 -15.83 6.54 -5.44
N LEU A 175 -15.95 5.94 -4.26
CA LEU A 175 -14.79 5.53 -3.45
C LEU A 175 -13.95 4.47 -4.16
N GLU A 176 -14.57 3.56 -4.91
CA GLU A 176 -13.85 2.55 -5.69
C GLU A 176 -12.97 3.16 -6.78
N ALA A 177 -13.47 4.16 -7.50
CA ALA A 177 -12.67 4.89 -8.48
C ALA A 177 -11.47 5.61 -7.81
N GLY A 178 -11.72 6.26 -6.67
CA GLY A 178 -10.67 6.88 -5.85
C GLY A 178 -9.60 5.88 -5.39
N VAL A 179 -10.01 4.70 -4.89
CA VAL A 179 -9.10 3.62 -4.51
C VAL A 179 -8.21 3.20 -5.68
N LEU A 180 -8.81 2.91 -6.84
CA LEU A 180 -8.06 2.45 -8.01
C LEU A 180 -7.05 3.48 -8.51
N THR A 181 -7.46 4.74 -8.59
CA THR A 181 -6.60 5.83 -9.07
C THR A 181 -5.44 6.08 -8.11
N THR A 182 -5.72 6.22 -6.81
CA THR A 182 -4.68 6.47 -5.79
C THR A 182 -3.74 5.29 -5.66
N TYR A 183 -4.24 4.05 -5.72
CA TYR A 183 -3.43 2.84 -5.69
C TYR A 183 -2.49 2.72 -6.90
N ALA A 184 -3.00 2.93 -8.12
CA ALA A 184 -2.19 2.88 -9.32
C ALA A 184 -1.10 3.96 -9.32
N ALA A 185 -1.46 5.19 -8.93
CA ALA A 185 -0.51 6.29 -8.79
C ALA A 185 0.53 6.00 -7.68
N ALA A 186 0.12 5.41 -6.55
CA ALA A 186 1.02 5.01 -5.47
C ALA A 186 2.09 4.03 -5.96
N GLN A 187 1.68 2.96 -6.59
CA GLN A 187 2.57 1.91 -7.10
C GLN A 187 3.51 2.45 -8.19
N TRP A 188 3.00 3.30 -9.08
CA TRP A 188 3.81 3.98 -10.08
C TRP A 188 4.88 4.87 -9.44
N CYS A 189 4.50 5.73 -8.49
CA CYS A 189 5.43 6.62 -7.79
C CYS A 189 6.52 5.85 -7.03
N ILE A 190 6.17 4.74 -6.39
CA ILE A 190 7.14 3.88 -5.70
C ILE A 190 8.16 3.33 -6.70
N VAL A 191 7.70 2.76 -7.82
CA VAL A 191 8.60 2.22 -8.85
C VAL A 191 9.50 3.31 -9.43
N GLU A 192 8.96 4.48 -9.77
CA GLU A 192 9.76 5.60 -10.29
C GLU A 192 10.74 6.16 -9.25
N GLY A 193 10.37 6.20 -7.98
CA GLY A 193 11.26 6.57 -6.89
C GLY A 193 12.43 5.58 -6.73
N MET A 194 12.14 4.28 -6.84
CA MET A 194 13.17 3.24 -6.83
C MET A 194 14.15 3.38 -8.00
N ARG A 195 13.65 3.73 -9.19
CA ARG A 195 14.45 3.93 -10.41
C ARG A 195 15.28 5.22 -10.38
N ALA A 196 14.76 6.28 -9.79
CA ALA A 196 15.47 7.55 -9.68
C ALA A 196 16.77 7.43 -8.87
N GLY A 197 16.74 6.74 -7.74
CA GLY A 197 17.93 6.49 -6.92
C GLY A 197 18.96 5.55 -7.58
N SER A 198 18.58 4.71 -8.54
CA SER A 198 19.52 3.86 -9.27
C SER A 198 20.30 4.61 -10.36
N ARG A 199 19.69 5.60 -11.00
CA ARG A 199 20.30 6.38 -12.10
C ARG A 199 21.41 7.33 -11.65
N ARG A 200 21.45 7.71 -10.37
CA ARG A 200 22.47 8.61 -9.83
C ARG A 200 23.74 7.87 -9.38
N ARG A 201 23.72 6.53 -9.36
CA ARG A 201 24.85 5.67 -8.97
C ARG A 201 25.53 5.01 -10.17
N ALA A 202 24.95 5.10 -11.36
CA ALA A 202 25.53 4.64 -12.63
C ALA A 202 26.18 5.80 -13.38
#